data_cc35996c1a73e600726594cd3cb26cdd
#
_entry.id   cc35996c1a73e600726594cd3cb26cdd
#
_cell.length_a   1.000
_cell.length_b   1.000
_cell.length_c   1.000
_cell.angle_alpha   90.00
_cell.angle_beta   90.00
_cell.angle_gamma   90.00
#
_symmetry.space_group_name_H-M   'P 1'
#
loop_
_entity.id
_entity.type
_entity.pdbx_description
1 polymer ?
#
loop_
_entity_poly.entity_id
_entity_poly.type
_entity_poly.pdbx_seq_one_letter_code
_entity_poly.pdbx_strand_id
1 'polypeptide(L)'
;REERPDPPFTSIDKLTQIWNVIFPQRKLRVEDAKFLAFLTRDDSEIQYNSNQMSDGERAVLYLAAQVLCVPANKTLIIDEPEIHLHRSIMNRLWSALESYRPDCLFIYITHDTQFAAAHGQSDKVWIKEFDGMHWKLEIIDDHELPEELLFEILGSRKNVLFVEGERNSYDTQLY
;
A
#
# COMPACT_ATOMS: atom_id res chain seq x y z
N ARG A 1 -42.72 17.20 -8.61
CA ARG A 1 -41.83 16.00 -8.76
C ARG A 1 -40.96 15.98 -7.53
N GLU A 2 -41.21 15.08 -6.60
CA GLU A 2 -40.31 14.82 -5.48
C GLU A 2 -39.01 14.26 -6.07
N GLU A 3 -37.92 14.99 -5.91
CA GLU A 3 -36.59 14.49 -6.22
C GLU A 3 -36.31 13.30 -5.31
N ARG A 4 -36.16 12.13 -5.87
CA ARG A 4 -35.69 10.96 -5.12
C ARG A 4 -34.28 11.27 -4.63
N PRO A 5 -34.00 11.11 -3.33
CA PRO A 5 -32.63 11.27 -2.84
C PRO A 5 -31.71 10.34 -3.60
N ASP A 6 -30.52 10.85 -3.94
CA ASP A 6 -29.50 10.02 -4.57
C ASP A 6 -29.24 8.76 -3.73
N PRO A 7 -29.05 7.60 -4.37
CA PRO A 7 -28.80 6.38 -3.65
C PRO A 7 -27.55 6.52 -2.76
N PRO A 8 -27.54 5.94 -1.57
CA PRO A 8 -26.42 6.07 -0.66
C PRO A 8 -25.13 5.49 -1.30
N PHE A 9 -24.03 6.19 -1.11
CA PHE A 9 -22.71 5.80 -1.60
C PHE A 9 -22.27 4.48 -0.97
N THR A 10 -22.15 3.44 -1.76
CA THR A 10 -21.93 2.06 -1.31
C THR A 10 -20.43 1.71 -1.20
N SER A 11 -20.13 0.57 -0.55
CA SER A 11 -18.75 0.02 -0.54
C SER A 11 -18.23 -0.31 -1.94
N ILE A 12 -19.13 -0.66 -2.87
CA ILE A 12 -18.78 -0.91 -4.28
C ILE A 12 -18.36 0.40 -4.97
N ASP A 13 -19.08 1.49 -4.70
CA ASP A 13 -18.73 2.79 -5.27
C ASP A 13 -17.37 3.25 -4.74
N LYS A 14 -17.11 3.08 -3.43
CA LYS A 14 -15.80 3.36 -2.82
C LYS A 14 -14.69 2.52 -3.47
N LEU A 15 -14.92 1.24 -3.63
CA LEU A 15 -13.97 0.31 -4.26
C LEU A 15 -13.65 0.74 -5.70
N THR A 16 -14.66 1.09 -6.47
CA THR A 16 -14.50 1.56 -7.85
C THR A 16 -13.71 2.87 -7.90
N GLN A 17 -13.96 3.79 -6.98
CA GLN A 17 -13.20 5.04 -6.90
C GLN A 17 -11.73 4.81 -6.53
N ILE A 18 -11.46 3.96 -5.52
CA ILE A 18 -10.09 3.58 -5.14
C ILE A 18 -9.37 2.97 -6.34
N TRP A 19 -10.01 2.04 -7.03
CA TRP A 19 -9.47 1.41 -8.23
C TRP A 19 -9.08 2.44 -9.30
N ASN A 20 -9.97 3.38 -9.61
CA ASN A 20 -9.72 4.41 -10.62
C ASN A 20 -8.58 5.37 -10.24
N VAL A 21 -8.42 5.65 -8.95
CA VAL A 21 -7.28 6.46 -8.44
C VAL A 21 -5.97 5.71 -8.62
N ILE A 22 -5.95 4.41 -8.35
CA ILE A 22 -4.73 3.59 -8.41
C ILE A 22 -4.37 3.24 -9.86
N PHE A 23 -5.36 2.92 -10.67
CA PHE A 23 -5.21 2.50 -12.05
C PHE A 23 -5.97 3.43 -13.02
N PRO A 24 -5.47 4.65 -13.31
CA PRO A 24 -6.22 5.65 -14.08
C PRO A 24 -6.64 5.20 -15.49
N GLN A 25 -5.88 4.27 -16.10
CA GLN A 25 -6.18 3.74 -17.43
C GLN A 25 -7.09 2.50 -17.40
N ARG A 26 -7.56 2.11 -16.22
CA ARG A 26 -8.35 0.89 -16.02
C ARG A 26 -9.60 1.22 -15.22
N LYS A 27 -10.73 0.85 -15.75
CA LYS A 27 -12.02 1.02 -15.09
C LYS A 27 -12.47 -0.30 -14.47
N LEU A 28 -13.05 -0.24 -13.30
CA LEU A 28 -13.71 -1.37 -12.64
C LEU A 28 -15.22 -1.19 -12.73
N ARG A 29 -15.93 -2.22 -13.17
CA ARG A 29 -17.40 -2.25 -13.16
C ARG A 29 -17.88 -3.52 -12.47
N VAL A 30 -19.07 -3.46 -11.92
CA VAL A 30 -19.73 -4.62 -11.34
C VAL A 30 -20.98 -4.91 -12.15
N GLU A 31 -21.00 -6.05 -12.82
CA GLU A 31 -22.10 -6.53 -13.65
C GLU A 31 -22.42 -7.97 -13.23
N ASP A 32 -23.68 -8.28 -13.02
CA ASP A 32 -24.16 -9.61 -12.59
C ASP A 32 -23.37 -10.21 -11.41
N ALA A 33 -23.11 -9.38 -10.39
CA ALA A 33 -22.31 -9.72 -9.21
C ALA A 33 -20.85 -10.14 -9.52
N LYS A 34 -20.31 -9.77 -10.67
CA LYS A 34 -18.92 -10.01 -11.08
C LYS A 34 -18.17 -8.71 -11.23
N PHE A 35 -16.91 -8.70 -10.80
CA PHE A 35 -16.00 -7.61 -11.10
C PHE A 35 -15.41 -7.79 -12.50
N LEU A 36 -15.61 -6.78 -13.34
CA LEU A 36 -15.08 -6.69 -14.68
C LEU A 36 -14.15 -5.49 -14.75
N ALA A 37 -12.97 -5.69 -15.28
CA ALA A 37 -12.02 -4.61 -15.51
C ALA A 37 -11.94 -4.31 -17.01
N PHE A 38 -11.72 -3.03 -17.31
CA PHE A 38 -11.64 -2.52 -18.67
C PHE A 38 -10.35 -1.70 -18.81
N LEU A 39 -9.50 -2.08 -19.74
CA LEU A 39 -8.33 -1.30 -20.11
C LEU A 39 -8.72 -0.35 -21.25
N THR A 40 -8.54 0.95 -21.04
CA THR A 40 -8.72 1.96 -22.08
C THR A 40 -7.42 2.11 -22.86
N ARG A 41 -7.47 1.83 -24.15
CA ARG A 41 -6.35 2.01 -25.09
C ARG A 41 -6.87 2.50 -26.43
N ASP A 42 -6.31 3.62 -26.94
CA ASP A 42 -6.61 4.18 -28.26
C ASP A 42 -8.13 4.31 -28.52
N ASP A 43 -8.88 4.91 -27.56
CA ASP A 43 -10.35 5.06 -27.57
C ASP A 43 -11.15 3.75 -27.59
N SER A 44 -10.51 2.62 -27.37
CA SER A 44 -11.16 1.32 -27.20
C SER A 44 -11.11 0.84 -25.76
N GLU A 45 -12.16 0.16 -25.31
CA GLU A 45 -12.19 -0.53 -24.02
C GLU A 45 -12.03 -2.03 -24.22
N ILE A 46 -10.98 -2.60 -23.66
CA ILE A 46 -10.73 -4.04 -23.67
C ILE A 46 -11.15 -4.61 -22.34
N GLN A 47 -12.21 -5.40 -22.34
CA GLN A 47 -12.69 -6.08 -21.13
C GLN A 47 -11.78 -7.26 -20.78
N TYR A 48 -11.50 -7.42 -19.49
CA TYR A 48 -10.84 -8.59 -18.93
C TYR A 48 -11.41 -8.91 -17.54
N ASN A 49 -11.31 -10.17 -17.15
CA ASN A 49 -11.86 -10.66 -15.88
C ASN A 49 -10.77 -10.84 -14.82
N SER A 50 -11.15 -11.22 -13.59
CA SER A 50 -10.24 -11.37 -12.46
C SER A 50 -9.08 -12.34 -12.70
N ASN A 51 -9.26 -13.37 -13.54
CA ASN A 51 -8.20 -14.34 -13.87
C ASN A 51 -7.12 -13.74 -14.77
N GLN A 52 -7.43 -12.66 -15.46
CA GLN A 52 -6.54 -11.93 -16.36
C GLN A 52 -5.90 -10.71 -15.71
N MET A 53 -6.30 -10.40 -14.48
CA MET A 53 -5.69 -9.33 -13.67
C MET A 53 -4.26 -9.71 -13.28
N SER A 54 -3.38 -8.72 -13.26
CA SER A 54 -2.04 -8.84 -12.65
C SER A 54 -2.13 -9.10 -11.16
N ASP A 55 -1.05 -9.57 -10.54
CA ASP A 55 -0.99 -9.82 -9.10
C ASP A 55 -1.27 -8.53 -8.30
N GLY A 56 -0.71 -7.40 -8.73
CA GLY A 56 -0.96 -6.10 -8.09
C GLY A 56 -2.43 -5.65 -8.20
N GLU A 57 -3.10 -5.88 -9.33
CA GLU A 57 -4.53 -5.58 -9.48
C GLU A 57 -5.38 -6.46 -8.57
N ARG A 58 -5.08 -7.75 -8.51
CA ARG A 58 -5.78 -8.67 -7.60
C ARG A 58 -5.57 -8.29 -6.12
N ALA A 59 -4.33 -7.94 -5.75
CA ALA A 59 -4.02 -7.50 -4.39
C ALA A 59 -4.80 -6.24 -4.02
N VAL A 60 -4.82 -5.21 -4.87
CA VAL A 60 -5.59 -3.98 -4.65
C VAL A 60 -7.08 -4.28 -4.50
N LEU A 61 -7.66 -5.06 -5.42
CA LEU A 61 -9.08 -5.42 -5.37
C LEU A 61 -9.43 -6.16 -4.07
N TYR A 62 -8.62 -7.14 -3.69
CA TYR A 62 -8.82 -7.96 -2.51
C TYR A 62 -8.69 -7.16 -1.22
N LEU A 63 -7.59 -6.42 -1.04
CA LEU A 63 -7.33 -5.63 0.16
C LEU A 63 -8.37 -4.52 0.34
N ALA A 64 -8.71 -3.81 -0.74
CA ALA A 64 -9.72 -2.77 -0.69
C ALA A 64 -11.11 -3.33 -0.35
N ALA A 65 -11.51 -4.45 -0.95
CA ALA A 65 -12.77 -5.09 -0.63
C ALA A 65 -12.83 -5.54 0.83
N GLN A 66 -11.77 -6.16 1.36
CA GLN A 66 -11.70 -6.57 2.76
C GLN A 66 -11.87 -5.38 3.70
N VAL A 67 -11.06 -4.31 3.55
CA VAL A 67 -11.11 -3.13 4.42
C VAL A 67 -12.48 -2.43 4.35
N LEU A 68 -13.05 -2.30 3.15
CA LEU A 68 -14.35 -1.64 2.97
C LEU A 68 -15.53 -2.45 3.53
N CYS A 69 -15.38 -3.76 3.69
CA CYS A 69 -16.41 -4.64 4.26
C CYS A 69 -16.32 -4.77 5.80
N VAL A 70 -15.26 -4.26 6.44
CA VAL A 70 -15.16 -4.30 7.91
C VAL A 70 -16.26 -3.42 8.52
N PRO A 71 -16.93 -3.86 9.60
CA PRO A 71 -17.88 -3.00 10.31
C PRO A 71 -17.25 -1.70 10.80
N ALA A 72 -18.09 -0.67 11.02
CA ALA A 72 -17.64 0.63 11.51
C ALA A 72 -17.00 0.54 12.91
N ASN A 73 -16.12 1.49 13.21
CA ASN A 73 -15.45 1.65 14.51
C ASN A 73 -14.64 0.41 14.94
N LYS A 74 -13.91 -0.20 14.00
CA LYS A 74 -13.01 -1.32 14.26
C LYS A 74 -11.54 -0.92 14.14
N THR A 75 -10.70 -1.69 14.81
CA THR A 75 -9.25 -1.64 14.62
C THR A 75 -8.87 -2.65 13.54
N LEU A 76 -8.14 -2.17 12.55
CA LEU A 76 -7.57 -2.95 11.46
C LEU A 76 -6.08 -3.10 11.73
N ILE A 77 -5.63 -4.34 11.91
CA ILE A 77 -4.21 -4.65 12.04
C ILE A 77 -3.75 -5.22 10.71
N ILE A 78 -2.80 -4.54 10.09
CA ILE A 78 -2.25 -4.88 8.79
C ILE A 78 -0.78 -5.24 8.99
N ASP A 79 -0.46 -6.51 8.78
CA ASP A 79 0.90 -7.02 8.85
C ASP A 79 1.49 -7.03 7.44
N GLU A 80 2.68 -6.45 7.29
CA GLU A 80 3.41 -6.34 6.02
C GLU A 80 2.55 -5.69 4.90
N PRO A 81 2.10 -4.43 5.06
CA PRO A 81 1.25 -3.74 4.07
C PRO A 81 1.89 -3.62 2.68
N GLU A 82 3.21 -3.81 2.58
CA GLU A 82 4.03 -3.79 1.37
C GLU A 82 3.97 -5.06 0.54
N ILE A 83 3.56 -6.19 1.12
CA ILE A 83 3.56 -7.48 0.42
C ILE A 83 2.65 -7.44 -0.83
N HIS A 84 3.18 -7.94 -1.94
CA HIS A 84 2.51 -8.02 -3.24
C HIS A 84 2.15 -6.70 -3.91
N LEU A 85 2.55 -5.56 -3.34
CA LEU A 85 2.27 -4.24 -3.88
C LEU A 85 3.55 -3.53 -4.31
N HIS A 86 3.54 -2.96 -5.51
CA HIS A 86 4.58 -2.02 -5.88
C HIS A 86 4.44 -0.73 -5.06
N ARG A 87 5.54 -0.12 -4.62
CA ARG A 87 5.55 1.07 -3.76
C ARG A 87 4.64 2.21 -4.23
N SER A 88 4.61 2.46 -5.54
CA SER A 88 3.75 3.51 -6.11
C SER A 88 2.25 3.24 -5.95
N ILE A 89 1.87 1.99 -5.81
CA ILE A 89 0.48 1.57 -5.59
C ILE A 89 0.17 1.53 -4.09
N MET A 90 1.07 0.98 -3.29
CA MET A 90 0.92 0.75 -1.87
C MET A 90 0.51 2.02 -1.11
N ASN A 91 1.31 3.10 -1.19
CA ASN A 91 1.01 4.34 -0.48
C ASN A 91 -0.34 4.94 -0.89
N ARG A 92 -0.65 4.91 -2.19
CA ARG A 92 -1.94 5.41 -2.70
C ARG A 92 -3.12 4.57 -2.22
N LEU A 93 -2.95 3.25 -2.16
CA LEU A 93 -3.99 2.34 -1.68
C LEU A 93 -4.32 2.60 -0.22
N TRP A 94 -3.30 2.58 0.65
CA TRP A 94 -3.52 2.73 2.09
C TRP A 94 -4.04 4.12 2.44
N SER A 95 -3.49 5.19 1.87
CA SER A 95 -4.02 6.55 2.06
C SER A 95 -5.48 6.70 1.59
N ALA A 96 -5.84 6.08 0.48
CA ALA A 96 -7.23 6.09 0.02
C ALA A 96 -8.14 5.32 0.98
N LEU A 97 -7.73 4.14 1.45
CA LEU A 97 -8.51 3.33 2.39
C LEU A 97 -8.72 4.04 3.73
N GLU A 98 -7.69 4.67 4.29
CA GLU A 98 -7.79 5.52 5.49
C GLU A 98 -8.80 6.66 5.28
N SER A 99 -8.74 7.34 4.14
CA SER A 99 -9.68 8.41 3.81
C SER A 99 -11.13 7.95 3.70
N TYR A 100 -11.35 6.73 3.21
CA TYR A 100 -12.70 6.14 3.10
C TYR A 100 -13.21 5.49 4.38
N ARG A 101 -12.31 5.23 5.34
CA ARG A 101 -12.60 4.57 6.62
C ARG A 101 -12.07 5.37 7.81
N PRO A 102 -12.42 6.68 7.92
CA PRO A 102 -12.03 7.51 9.06
C PRO A 102 -12.67 7.03 10.38
N ASP A 103 -13.64 6.12 10.29
CA ASP A 103 -14.30 5.44 11.40
C ASP A 103 -13.45 4.30 11.99
N CYS A 104 -12.39 3.87 11.34
CA CYS A 104 -11.55 2.76 11.77
C CYS A 104 -10.16 3.25 12.22
N LEU A 105 -9.58 2.54 13.17
CA LEU A 105 -8.17 2.69 13.53
C LEU A 105 -7.33 1.74 12.69
N PHE A 106 -6.31 2.25 12.01
CA PHE A 106 -5.35 1.45 11.28
C PHE A 106 -4.06 1.28 12.10
N ILE A 107 -3.61 0.05 12.24
CA ILE A 107 -2.32 -0.31 12.85
C ILE A 107 -1.54 -1.10 11.81
N TYR A 108 -0.40 -0.56 11.40
CA TYR A 108 0.50 -1.21 10.45
C TYR A 108 1.69 -1.81 11.18
N ILE A 109 2.01 -3.06 10.86
CA ILE A 109 3.23 -3.73 11.28
C ILE A 109 4.07 -3.87 10.02
N THR A 110 5.20 -3.20 9.97
CA THR A 110 6.02 -3.15 8.75
C THR A 110 7.50 -3.07 9.08
N HIS A 111 8.32 -3.63 8.21
CA HIS A 111 9.75 -3.43 8.19
C HIS A 111 10.19 -2.45 7.06
N ASP A 112 9.25 -1.97 6.23
CA ASP A 112 9.53 -0.95 5.23
C ASP A 112 9.52 0.46 5.85
N THR A 113 10.72 0.94 6.15
CA THR A 113 10.94 2.27 6.72
C THR A 113 10.45 3.41 5.82
N GLN A 114 10.40 3.21 4.50
CA GLN A 114 9.84 4.20 3.58
C GLN A 114 8.32 4.26 3.65
N PHE A 115 7.66 3.12 3.87
CA PHE A 115 6.23 3.09 4.16
C PHE A 115 5.94 3.85 5.46
N ALA A 116 6.68 3.54 6.54
CA ALA A 116 6.53 4.23 7.81
C ALA A 116 6.78 5.76 7.70
N ALA A 117 7.78 6.17 6.92
CA ALA A 117 8.07 7.58 6.67
C ALA A 117 6.99 8.29 5.84
N ALA A 118 6.34 7.59 4.91
CA ALA A 118 5.25 8.14 4.10
C ALA A 118 3.99 8.47 4.92
N HIS A 119 3.80 7.81 6.07
CA HIS A 119 2.71 8.03 7.01
C HIS A 119 3.13 8.99 8.14
N GLY A 120 3.59 10.19 7.78
CA GLY A 120 4.18 11.19 8.68
C GLY A 120 3.30 11.65 9.83
N GLN A 121 1.98 11.52 9.74
CA GLN A 121 1.02 11.93 10.78
C GLN A 121 0.63 10.80 11.74
N SER A 122 1.18 9.61 11.58
CA SER A 122 0.88 8.46 12.42
C SER A 122 1.86 8.36 13.57
N ASP A 123 1.38 7.98 14.75
CA ASP A 123 2.24 7.57 15.86
C ASP A 123 3.08 6.35 15.44
N LYS A 124 4.38 6.39 15.73
CA LYS A 124 5.31 5.34 15.34
C LYS A 124 5.96 4.73 16.59
N VAL A 125 6.00 3.41 16.61
CA VAL A 125 6.68 2.64 17.65
C VAL A 125 7.73 1.77 17.00
N TRP A 126 8.98 1.98 17.38
CA TRP A 126 10.08 1.15 16.93
C TRP A 126 10.32 -0.01 17.91
N ILE A 127 10.25 -1.23 17.40
CA ILE A 127 10.59 -2.45 18.14
C ILE A 127 12.07 -2.73 17.88
N LYS A 128 12.94 -2.36 18.85
CA LYS A 128 14.39 -2.45 18.70
C LYS A 128 14.94 -3.85 18.92
N GLU A 129 14.46 -4.51 19.97
CA GLU A 129 15.09 -5.73 20.45
C GLU A 129 14.10 -6.57 21.27
N PHE A 130 14.34 -7.88 21.31
CA PHE A 130 13.68 -8.82 22.19
C PHE A 130 14.74 -9.70 22.88
N ASP A 131 14.83 -9.63 24.21
CA ASP A 131 15.81 -10.37 25.01
C ASP A 131 15.39 -11.81 25.38
N GLY A 132 14.24 -12.27 24.85
CA GLY A 132 13.63 -13.55 25.20
C GLY A 132 12.53 -13.45 26.26
N MET A 133 12.41 -12.32 26.94
CA MET A 133 11.39 -12.03 27.96
C MET A 133 10.72 -10.68 27.76
N HIS A 134 11.47 -9.66 27.35
CA HIS A 134 11.00 -8.27 27.27
C HIS A 134 11.30 -7.69 25.89
N TRP A 135 10.37 -6.88 25.42
CA TRP A 135 10.52 -6.05 24.22
C TRP A 135 11.09 -4.68 24.59
N LYS A 136 12.10 -4.26 23.85
CA LYS A 136 12.59 -2.89 23.92
C LYS A 136 11.90 -2.06 22.84
N LEU A 137 11.00 -1.18 23.27
CA LEU A 137 10.19 -0.34 22.42
C LEU A 137 10.62 1.11 22.55
N GLU A 138 10.58 1.86 21.48
CA GLU A 138 10.81 3.29 21.45
C GLU A 138 9.70 3.98 20.64
N ILE A 139 9.09 5.01 21.25
CA ILE A 139 8.14 5.86 20.56
C ILE A 139 8.96 6.88 19.79
N ILE A 140 8.69 6.98 18.49
CA ILE A 140 9.35 7.92 17.59
C ILE A 140 8.52 9.20 17.55
N ASP A 141 9.08 10.31 18.03
CA ASP A 141 8.44 11.62 17.96
C ASP A 141 8.32 12.10 16.50
N ASP A 142 7.22 12.78 16.20
CA ASP A 142 6.63 13.03 14.87
C ASP A 142 7.51 13.71 13.81
N HIS A 143 8.69 14.18 14.12
CA HIS A 143 9.40 15.06 13.19
C HIS A 143 10.78 14.58 12.72
N GLU A 144 11.37 13.59 13.39
CA GLU A 144 12.68 13.06 12.97
C GLU A 144 12.75 11.56 13.30
N LEU A 145 12.98 10.75 12.28
CA LEU A 145 13.37 9.37 12.52
C LEU A 145 14.67 9.38 13.33
N PRO A 146 14.80 8.59 14.41
CA PRO A 146 16.04 8.53 15.20
C PRO A 146 17.25 8.33 14.28
N GLU A 147 18.36 9.00 14.61
CA GLU A 147 19.59 8.90 13.79
C GLU A 147 20.00 7.44 13.56
N GLU A 148 19.84 6.59 14.57
CA GLU A 148 20.11 5.15 14.48
C GLU A 148 19.24 4.48 13.40
N LEU A 149 17.96 4.78 13.35
CA LEU A 149 17.04 4.28 12.32
C LEU A 149 17.35 4.90 10.95
N LEU A 150 17.72 6.19 10.92
CA LEU A 150 18.24 6.85 9.72
C LEU A 150 19.54 6.20 9.24
N PHE A 151 20.45 5.80 10.14
CA PHE A 151 21.66 5.07 9.78
C PHE A 151 21.34 3.66 9.30
N GLU A 152 20.37 3.00 9.84
CA GLU A 152 19.92 1.68 9.37
C GLU A 152 19.28 1.81 7.96
N ILE A 153 18.46 2.83 7.75
CA ILE A 153 17.87 3.19 6.45
C ILE A 153 18.96 3.66 5.47
N LEU A 154 19.89 4.53 5.89
CA LEU A 154 20.98 5.07 5.08
C LEU A 154 22.10 4.06 4.92
N GLY A 155 22.36 3.20 5.91
CA GLY A 155 23.31 2.10 5.82
C GLY A 155 22.87 1.06 4.80
N SER A 156 21.57 0.91 4.57
CA SER A 156 21.04 0.17 3.44
C SER A 156 21.16 0.92 2.10
N ARG A 157 21.41 2.23 2.14
CA ARG A 157 21.75 3.09 0.98
C ARG A 157 23.25 3.27 0.83
N LYS A 158 24.03 2.22 1.01
CA LYS A 158 25.37 2.20 0.41
C LYS A 158 25.15 2.43 -1.08
N ASN A 159 25.88 3.40 -1.66
CA ASN A 159 25.93 3.52 -3.10
C ASN A 159 26.40 2.17 -3.63
N VAL A 160 25.48 1.34 -4.08
CA VAL A 160 25.81 0.04 -4.66
C VAL A 160 26.16 0.34 -6.11
N LEU A 161 27.44 0.39 -6.37
CA LEU A 161 27.94 0.41 -7.73
C LEU A 161 27.85 -1.01 -8.27
N PHE A 162 26.94 -1.24 -9.21
CA PHE A 162 26.90 -2.49 -9.97
C PHE A 162 27.99 -2.43 -11.02
N VAL A 163 29.03 -3.23 -10.87
CA VAL A 163 30.11 -3.40 -11.84
C VAL A 163 29.86 -4.71 -12.56
N GLU A 164 29.78 -4.69 -13.89
CA GLU A 164 29.72 -5.89 -14.69
C GLU A 164 31.11 -6.51 -14.74
N GLY A 165 31.30 -7.72 -14.20
CA GLY A 165 32.59 -8.41 -14.21
C GLY A 165 32.65 -9.54 -13.16
N GLU A 166 33.59 -10.45 -13.36
CA GLU A 166 33.92 -11.48 -12.38
C GLU A 166 34.67 -10.91 -11.18
N ARG A 167 34.58 -11.58 -10.02
CA ARG A 167 35.16 -11.15 -8.72
C ARG A 167 36.64 -10.73 -8.75
N ASN A 168 37.38 -11.10 -9.78
CA ASN A 168 38.79 -10.80 -9.97
C ASN A 168 39.05 -9.97 -11.24
N SER A 169 38.02 -9.37 -11.84
CA SER A 169 38.21 -8.47 -12.99
C SER A 169 38.75 -7.12 -12.54
N TYR A 170 39.42 -6.42 -13.43
CA TYR A 170 39.98 -5.09 -13.16
C TYR A 170 38.90 -4.09 -12.71
N ASP A 171 37.67 -4.26 -13.17
CA ASP A 171 36.54 -3.39 -12.84
C ASP A 171 36.08 -3.53 -11.39
N THR A 172 36.26 -4.72 -10.78
CA THR A 172 35.99 -4.96 -9.35
C THR A 172 37.14 -4.62 -8.41
N GLN A 173 38.34 -4.35 -8.94
CA GLN A 173 39.52 -3.97 -8.16
C GLN A 173 39.74 -2.45 -8.07
N LEU A 174 39.02 -1.67 -8.89
CA LEU A 174 39.16 -0.21 -8.95
C LEU A 174 38.17 0.54 -8.02
N TYR A 175 37.25 -0.16 -7.43
CA TYR A 175 36.22 0.32 -6.52
C TYR A 175 36.11 -0.61 -5.28
#